data_76d43a0ad697b915f73ccb7618fe4fb8
#
_entry.id   76d43a0ad697b915f73ccb7618fe4fb8
#
_cell.length_a   1.000
_cell.length_b   1.000
_cell.length_c   1.000
_cell.angle_alpha   90.00
_cell.angle_beta   90.00
_cell.angle_gamma   90.00
#
_symmetry.space_group_name_H-M   'P 1'
#
loop_
_entity.id
_entity.type
_entity.pdbx_description
1 polymer ?
#
loop_
_entity_poly.entity_id
_entity_poly.type
_entity_poly.pdbx_seq_one_letter_code
_entity_poly.pdbx_strand_id
1 'polypeptide(L)'
;DKTLTKSKGRPKVTANKFIINEVHDIDGDGEFDLKDVAKQLKANKHNEWTPLEGDGDFRSDECVSLLKQSDIVVTNPPFSLFREYVKQLFDYDKKFLIIGNINCLTYREIFQKIKKNKAWLGNGMGRWISGFIVPKSYELYGSEARIDENGDRIVATNNCLWLTNLDHGRRHQPLPLMTMAENLKYSKHKEIKDKKEYPKYDNYDAIEVPFTDAIPSNYKGVMGVPITFLDKYNPEQFEIIDINPHFFTIIEKGLPKPPQLKIKGRNDPYARILIKKSRKTM
;
A
#
# COMPACT_ATOMS: atom_id res chain seq x y z
N ASP A 1 -29.86 -26.57 30.93
CA ASP A 1 -29.66 -25.13 31.20
C ASP A 1 -28.25 -24.72 30.77
N LYS A 2 -28.15 -24.18 29.55
CA LYS A 2 -26.92 -23.54 29.11
C LYS A 2 -27.00 -22.06 29.53
N THR A 3 -26.41 -21.73 30.65
CA THR A 3 -26.17 -20.33 31.05
C THR A 3 -25.21 -19.68 30.03
N LEU A 4 -25.76 -18.85 29.18
CA LEU A 4 -25.00 -17.93 28.32
C LEU A 4 -24.21 -16.98 29.23
N THR A 5 -22.92 -17.22 29.36
CA THR A 5 -22.00 -16.26 29.98
C THR A 5 -22.07 -14.96 29.18
N LYS A 6 -22.64 -13.92 29.76
CA LYS A 6 -22.60 -12.56 29.24
C LYS A 6 -21.13 -12.19 29.03
N SER A 7 -20.73 -11.99 27.77
CA SER A 7 -19.42 -11.41 27.46
C SER A 7 -19.30 -10.09 28.20
N LYS A 8 -18.31 -9.97 29.07
CA LYS A 8 -17.94 -8.67 29.66
C LYS A 8 -17.71 -7.71 28.49
N GLY A 9 -18.53 -6.66 28.44
CA GLY A 9 -18.36 -5.60 27.43
C GLY A 9 -16.93 -5.11 27.45
N ARG A 10 -16.36 -4.81 26.27
CA ARG A 10 -15.05 -4.17 26.18
C ARG A 10 -15.05 -2.93 27.09
N PRO A 11 -13.98 -2.70 27.85
CA PRO A 11 -13.88 -1.48 28.66
C PRO A 11 -14.07 -0.28 27.72
N LYS A 12 -14.81 0.72 28.18
CA LYS A 12 -15.03 1.96 27.45
C LYS A 12 -13.65 2.60 27.23
N VAL A 13 -13.17 2.59 25.99
CA VAL A 13 -11.92 3.25 25.64
C VAL A 13 -12.21 4.73 25.50
N THR A 14 -11.58 5.55 26.30
CA THR A 14 -11.60 7.01 26.14
C THR A 14 -10.50 7.37 25.12
N ALA A 15 -10.90 8.01 24.04
CA ALA A 15 -9.97 8.56 23.06
C ALA A 15 -9.59 9.99 23.46
N ASN A 16 -8.39 10.41 23.10
CA ASN A 16 -7.87 11.73 23.43
C ASN A 16 -7.45 12.46 22.16
N LYS A 17 -7.63 13.77 22.17
CA LYS A 17 -7.14 14.69 21.16
C LYS A 17 -5.93 15.44 21.74
N PHE A 18 -4.85 15.52 20.97
CA PHE A 18 -3.69 16.34 21.27
C PHE A 18 -3.51 17.35 20.14
N ILE A 19 -3.21 18.60 20.52
CA ILE A 19 -2.78 19.64 19.57
C ILE A 19 -1.34 19.94 19.92
N ILE A 20 -0.43 19.67 18.99
CA ILE A 20 1.00 19.89 19.13
C ILE A 20 1.37 21.01 18.16
N ASN A 21 1.62 22.20 18.69
CA ASN A 21 1.90 23.39 17.90
C ASN A 21 3.38 23.51 17.54
N GLU A 22 4.26 23.00 18.39
CA GLU A 22 5.71 23.08 18.23
C GLU A 22 6.35 21.76 18.63
N VAL A 23 7.32 21.30 17.86
CA VAL A 23 8.18 20.16 18.19
C VAL A 23 9.62 20.67 18.21
N HIS A 24 10.30 20.51 19.34
CA HIS A 24 11.70 20.85 19.51
C HIS A 24 12.50 19.58 19.81
N ASP A 25 13.73 19.53 19.35
CA ASP A 25 14.71 18.54 19.79
C ASP A 25 15.10 18.87 21.26
N ILE A 26 14.47 18.16 22.21
CA ILE A 26 14.64 18.42 23.65
C ILE A 26 15.84 17.67 24.21
N ASP A 27 16.25 16.57 23.63
CA ASP A 27 17.41 15.83 24.09
C ASP A 27 18.70 16.16 23.33
N GLY A 28 18.60 16.93 22.25
CA GLY A 28 19.75 17.48 21.53
C GLY A 28 20.47 16.45 20.65
N ASP A 29 19.77 15.36 20.28
CA ASP A 29 20.34 14.31 19.43
C ASP A 29 20.28 14.62 17.93
N GLY A 30 19.60 15.72 17.55
CA GLY A 30 19.43 16.16 16.17
C GLY A 30 18.26 15.48 15.43
N GLU A 31 17.51 14.62 16.11
CA GLU A 31 16.30 13.98 15.58
C GLU A 31 15.05 14.48 16.32
N PHE A 32 13.90 14.41 15.65
CA PHE A 32 12.61 14.72 16.26
C PHE A 32 11.84 13.41 16.42
N ASP A 33 11.92 12.80 17.60
CA ASP A 33 11.33 11.49 17.84
C ASP A 33 10.20 11.51 18.90
N LEU A 34 9.64 10.34 19.19
CA LEU A 34 8.57 10.16 20.18
C LEU A 34 8.99 10.57 21.60
N LYS A 35 10.29 10.56 21.92
CA LYS A 35 10.77 10.97 23.24
C LYS A 35 10.66 12.48 23.39
N ASP A 36 10.98 13.24 22.32
CA ASP A 36 10.79 14.68 22.28
C ASP A 36 9.33 15.07 22.42
N VAL A 37 8.47 14.42 21.63
CA VAL A 37 7.03 14.61 21.73
C VAL A 37 6.52 14.30 23.14
N ALA A 38 6.94 13.21 23.75
CA ALA A 38 6.51 12.84 25.11
C ALA A 38 7.00 13.81 26.19
N LYS A 39 8.22 14.31 26.07
CA LYS A 39 8.78 15.34 26.97
C LYS A 39 8.05 16.66 26.77
N GLN A 40 7.79 17.04 25.53
CA GLN A 40 7.15 18.28 25.15
C GLN A 40 5.67 18.35 25.59
N LEU A 41 4.91 17.25 25.43
CA LEU A 41 3.53 17.16 25.93
C LEU A 41 3.45 17.38 27.45
N LYS A 42 4.49 17.02 28.20
CA LYS A 42 4.55 17.21 29.64
C LYS A 42 5.01 18.63 30.04
N ALA A 43 5.85 19.25 29.24
CA ALA A 43 6.57 20.48 29.60
C ALA A 43 6.01 21.74 28.94
N ASN A 44 5.31 21.64 27.82
CA ASN A 44 4.96 22.82 27.00
C ASN A 44 3.53 23.27 27.21
N LYS A 45 3.37 24.53 27.64
CA LYS A 45 2.07 25.21 27.84
C LYS A 45 1.35 25.53 26.51
N HIS A 46 2.00 25.36 25.36
CA HIS A 46 1.45 25.65 24.04
C HIS A 46 0.80 24.40 23.39
N ASN A 47 0.92 23.22 24.03
CA ASN A 47 0.28 21.99 23.57
C ASN A 47 -1.02 21.77 24.38
N GLU A 48 -2.06 21.38 23.66
CA GLU A 48 -3.37 21.13 24.26
C GLU A 48 -3.68 19.64 24.29
N TRP A 49 -4.24 19.19 25.41
CA TRP A 49 -4.77 17.85 25.57
C TRP A 49 -6.21 17.93 26.05
N THR A 50 -7.10 17.24 25.33
CA THR A 50 -8.50 17.13 25.71
C THR A 50 -9.00 15.72 25.42
N PRO A 51 -9.82 15.11 26.31
CA PRO A 51 -10.52 13.88 25.96
C PRO A 51 -11.51 14.16 24.84
N LEU A 52 -11.69 13.18 23.95
CA LEU A 52 -12.80 13.17 23.01
C LEU A 52 -14.11 12.83 23.75
N GLU A 53 -15.23 13.31 23.26
CA GLU A 53 -16.56 12.95 23.79
C GLU A 53 -16.91 11.49 23.49
N GLY A 54 -16.42 10.97 22.33
CA GLY A 54 -16.62 9.62 21.86
C GLY A 54 -15.43 8.69 22.09
N ASP A 55 -15.48 7.56 21.44
CA ASP A 55 -14.45 6.51 21.46
C ASP A 55 -13.35 6.71 20.39
N GLY A 56 -13.40 7.81 19.64
CA GLY A 56 -12.47 8.11 18.56
C GLY A 56 -12.79 7.39 17.24
N ASP A 57 -14.03 6.91 17.05
CA ASP A 57 -14.45 6.39 15.75
C ASP A 57 -14.33 7.49 14.69
N PHE A 58 -13.60 7.22 13.62
CA PHE A 58 -13.34 8.19 12.56
C PHE A 58 -14.61 8.68 11.84
N ARG A 59 -15.74 7.99 12.01
CA ARG A 59 -17.05 8.33 11.45
C ARG A 59 -17.86 9.26 12.34
N SER A 60 -17.45 9.46 13.59
CA SER A 60 -18.14 10.36 14.52
C SER A 60 -18.07 11.81 14.03
N ASP A 61 -19.08 12.61 14.36
CA ASP A 61 -19.12 14.03 13.99
C ASP A 61 -17.92 14.80 14.52
N GLU A 62 -17.41 14.44 15.69
CA GLU A 62 -16.22 15.02 16.30
C GLU A 62 -14.97 14.70 15.47
N CYS A 63 -14.74 13.43 15.11
CA CYS A 63 -13.59 13.04 14.27
C CYS A 63 -13.72 13.59 12.85
N VAL A 64 -14.92 13.65 12.29
CA VAL A 64 -15.17 14.29 10.97
C VAL A 64 -14.87 15.79 11.03
N SER A 65 -15.21 16.46 12.12
CA SER A 65 -14.87 17.88 12.32
C SER A 65 -13.35 18.09 12.35
N LEU A 66 -12.59 17.23 13.02
CA LEU A 66 -11.14 17.24 13.02
C LEU A 66 -10.57 16.94 11.62
N LEU A 67 -11.15 15.95 10.92
CA LEU A 67 -10.77 15.64 9.55
C LEU A 67 -10.95 16.85 8.62
N LYS A 68 -12.04 17.59 8.74
CA LYS A 68 -12.27 18.80 7.92
C LYS A 68 -11.23 19.87 8.13
N GLN A 69 -10.68 20.01 9.32
CA GLN A 69 -9.63 20.99 9.67
C GLN A 69 -8.23 20.57 9.19
N SER A 70 -8.00 19.27 8.98
CA SER A 70 -6.69 18.76 8.59
C SER A 70 -6.38 19.04 7.11
N ASP A 71 -5.14 19.36 6.79
CA ASP A 71 -4.63 19.40 5.42
C ASP A 71 -4.14 18.05 4.97
N ILE A 72 -3.43 17.35 5.85
CA ILE A 72 -2.82 16.04 5.60
C ILE A 72 -3.20 15.09 6.73
N VAL A 73 -3.60 13.88 6.37
CA VAL A 73 -3.90 12.79 7.32
C VAL A 73 -2.81 11.73 7.28
N VAL A 74 -2.12 11.54 8.39
CA VAL A 74 -1.10 10.49 8.55
C VAL A 74 -1.56 9.53 9.64
N THR A 75 -1.79 8.26 9.29
CA THR A 75 -2.35 7.31 10.27
C THR A 75 -2.17 5.85 9.87
N ASN A 76 -2.34 4.98 10.87
CA ASN A 76 -2.56 3.55 10.71
C ASN A 76 -4.07 3.27 10.94
N PRO A 77 -4.90 3.23 9.89
CA PRO A 77 -6.33 3.06 10.04
C PRO A 77 -6.71 1.62 10.42
N PRO A 78 -7.91 1.38 10.97
CA PRO A 78 -8.40 0.04 11.23
C PRO A 78 -8.56 -0.74 9.92
N PHE A 79 -7.84 -1.85 9.74
CA PHE A 79 -7.83 -2.63 8.49
C PHE A 79 -9.20 -3.21 8.14
N SER A 80 -10.03 -3.53 9.13
CA SER A 80 -11.40 -4.00 8.91
C SER A 80 -12.32 -2.95 8.27
N LEU A 81 -12.03 -1.66 8.46
CA LEU A 81 -12.79 -0.52 7.94
C LEU A 81 -11.99 0.26 6.87
N PHE A 82 -10.91 -0.32 6.35
CA PHE A 82 -9.97 0.37 5.47
C PHE A 82 -10.63 1.00 4.23
N ARG A 83 -11.56 0.28 3.59
CA ARG A 83 -12.28 0.79 2.41
C ARG A 83 -13.11 2.02 2.74
N GLU A 84 -13.83 1.97 3.85
CA GLU A 84 -14.68 3.06 4.31
C GLU A 84 -13.84 4.28 4.69
N TYR A 85 -12.72 4.05 5.40
CA TYR A 85 -11.79 5.09 5.76
C TYR A 85 -11.18 5.80 4.54
N VAL A 86 -10.67 5.05 3.58
CA VAL A 86 -10.12 5.62 2.35
C VAL A 86 -11.18 6.37 1.54
N LYS A 87 -12.42 5.83 1.49
CA LYS A 87 -13.54 6.54 0.85
C LYS A 87 -13.75 7.91 1.49
N GLN A 88 -13.78 7.97 2.82
CA GLN A 88 -13.94 9.22 3.56
C GLN A 88 -12.85 10.23 3.26
N LEU A 89 -11.58 9.80 3.20
CA LEU A 89 -10.46 10.69 2.84
C LEU A 89 -10.67 11.34 1.45
N PHE A 90 -11.17 10.58 0.49
CA PHE A 90 -11.48 11.11 -0.84
C PHE A 90 -12.74 11.97 -0.87
N ASP A 91 -13.78 11.62 -0.12
CA ASP A 91 -15.03 12.40 -0.04
C ASP A 91 -14.78 13.79 0.55
N TYR A 92 -13.81 13.92 1.46
CA TYR A 92 -13.38 15.19 2.04
C TYR A 92 -12.15 15.82 1.37
N ASP A 93 -11.73 15.28 0.21
CA ASP A 93 -10.59 15.75 -0.61
C ASP A 93 -9.29 15.93 0.21
N LYS A 94 -8.99 14.97 1.09
CA LYS A 94 -7.82 15.05 1.97
C LYS A 94 -6.56 14.50 1.31
N LYS A 95 -5.43 15.15 1.59
CA LYS A 95 -4.12 14.56 1.39
C LYS A 95 -3.86 13.54 2.49
N PHE A 96 -3.20 12.43 2.14
CA PHE A 96 -2.97 11.40 3.14
C PHE A 96 -1.73 10.56 2.89
N LEU A 97 -1.19 10.01 3.98
CA LEU A 97 -0.20 8.95 4.03
C LEU A 97 -0.66 7.92 5.06
N ILE A 98 -1.08 6.74 4.62
CA ILE A 98 -1.68 5.74 5.51
C ILE A 98 -1.05 4.36 5.32
N ILE A 99 -1.00 3.59 6.41
CA ILE A 99 -0.58 2.20 6.35
C ILE A 99 -1.77 1.35 5.89
N GLY A 100 -1.53 0.48 4.89
CA GLY A 100 -2.50 -0.48 4.40
C GLY A 100 -1.91 -1.88 4.30
N ASN A 101 -2.79 -2.88 4.24
CA ASN A 101 -2.40 -4.23 3.88
C ASN A 101 -2.23 -4.32 2.35
N ILE A 102 -1.26 -5.08 1.85
CA ILE A 102 -0.99 -5.24 0.41
C ILE A 102 -2.24 -5.70 -0.36
N ASN A 103 -3.12 -6.46 0.27
CA ASN A 103 -4.37 -6.90 -0.34
C ASN A 103 -5.30 -5.72 -0.70
N CYS A 104 -5.13 -4.55 -0.08
CA CYS A 104 -5.94 -3.38 -0.41
C CYS A 104 -5.78 -2.94 -1.88
N LEU A 105 -4.65 -3.25 -2.49
CA LEU A 105 -4.39 -2.97 -3.91
C LEU A 105 -5.35 -3.70 -4.85
N THR A 106 -5.94 -4.81 -4.39
CA THR A 106 -6.94 -5.58 -5.13
C THR A 106 -8.38 -5.14 -4.84
N TYR A 107 -8.58 -4.20 -3.90
CA TYR A 107 -9.90 -3.66 -3.64
C TYR A 107 -10.29 -2.72 -4.78
N ARG A 108 -11.49 -2.92 -5.32
CA ARG A 108 -11.97 -2.16 -6.48
C ARG A 108 -11.83 -0.65 -6.30
N GLU A 109 -12.30 -0.14 -5.17
CA GLU A 109 -12.32 1.28 -4.86
C GLU A 109 -10.90 1.86 -4.84
N ILE A 110 -9.95 1.14 -4.26
CA ILE A 110 -8.55 1.53 -4.16
C ILE A 110 -7.88 1.44 -5.54
N PHE A 111 -8.02 0.30 -6.21
CA PHE A 111 -7.41 0.08 -7.52
C PHE A 111 -7.87 1.12 -8.56
N GLN A 112 -9.15 1.48 -8.55
CA GLN A 112 -9.67 2.52 -9.43
C GLN A 112 -9.04 3.90 -9.17
N LYS A 113 -8.70 4.21 -7.92
CA LYS A 113 -7.96 5.45 -7.60
C LYS A 113 -6.52 5.39 -8.11
N ILE A 114 -5.86 4.23 -7.96
CA ILE A 114 -4.50 4.01 -8.49
C ILE A 114 -4.51 4.10 -10.02
N LYS A 115 -5.40 3.40 -10.70
CA LYS A 115 -5.56 3.44 -12.17
C LYS A 115 -5.80 4.86 -12.70
N LYS A 116 -6.59 5.66 -11.99
CA LYS A 116 -6.88 7.06 -12.32
C LYS A 116 -5.78 8.03 -11.87
N ASN A 117 -4.66 7.53 -11.39
CA ASN A 117 -3.56 8.35 -10.87
C ASN A 117 -4.00 9.34 -9.77
N LYS A 118 -4.88 8.89 -8.86
CA LYS A 118 -5.38 9.67 -7.71
C LYS A 118 -4.87 9.14 -6.37
N ALA A 119 -4.28 7.95 -6.36
CA ALA A 119 -3.55 7.38 -5.24
C ALA A 119 -2.43 6.50 -5.77
N TRP A 120 -1.42 6.27 -4.99
CA TRP A 120 -0.26 5.45 -5.32
C TRP A 120 0.41 4.92 -4.05
N LEU A 121 1.43 4.08 -4.23
CA LEU A 121 2.21 3.60 -3.12
C LEU A 121 3.23 4.67 -2.70
N GLY A 122 3.41 4.82 -1.39
CA GLY A 122 4.52 5.59 -0.83
C GLY A 122 5.85 4.86 -1.00
N ASN A 123 6.91 5.41 -0.43
CA ASN A 123 8.21 4.77 -0.42
C ASN A 123 8.18 3.50 0.44
N GLY A 124 8.51 2.38 -0.17
CA GLY A 124 8.51 1.07 0.47
C GLY A 124 7.16 0.35 0.42
N MET A 125 7.22 -0.89 -0.03
CA MET A 125 6.10 -1.83 -0.05
C MET A 125 6.56 -3.17 0.52
N GLY A 126 5.81 -3.71 1.48
CA GLY A 126 6.04 -5.02 2.05
C GLY A 126 7.46 -5.19 2.60
N ARG A 127 8.31 -5.93 1.89
CA ARG A 127 9.71 -6.22 2.32
C ARG A 127 10.58 -4.99 2.54
N TRP A 128 10.19 -3.82 2.06
CA TRP A 128 10.93 -2.57 2.19
C TRP A 128 10.56 -1.77 3.43
N ILE A 129 9.42 -2.06 4.07
CA ILE A 129 9.26 -1.73 5.47
C ILE A 129 10.11 -2.76 6.20
N SER A 130 11.34 -2.40 6.53
CA SER A 130 12.35 -3.30 7.10
C SER A 130 11.95 -3.90 8.45
N GLY A 131 10.82 -3.48 8.98
CA GLY A 131 10.19 -3.94 10.20
C GLY A 131 9.91 -2.81 11.18
N PHE A 132 9.26 -3.17 12.25
CA PHE A 132 8.97 -2.26 13.36
C PHE A 132 9.83 -2.65 14.56
N ILE A 133 10.47 -1.68 15.17
CA ILE A 133 11.16 -1.87 16.45
C ILE A 133 10.06 -2.07 17.51
N VAL A 134 10.18 -3.16 18.25
CA VAL A 134 9.21 -3.52 19.29
C VAL A 134 9.86 -3.52 20.67
N PRO A 135 9.10 -3.28 21.75
CA PRO A 135 9.63 -3.32 23.12
C PRO A 135 10.29 -4.66 23.45
N LYS A 136 11.25 -4.64 24.38
CA LYS A 136 11.94 -5.86 24.86
C LYS A 136 10.99 -6.94 25.41
N SER A 137 9.84 -6.52 25.93
CA SER A 137 8.78 -7.42 26.43
C SER A 137 7.95 -8.08 25.33
N TYR A 138 8.11 -7.65 24.07
CA TYR A 138 7.37 -8.23 22.94
C TYR A 138 7.99 -9.57 22.55
N GLU A 139 7.18 -10.62 22.50
CA GLU A 139 7.62 -11.94 22.02
C GLU A 139 7.89 -11.91 20.53
N LEU A 140 9.10 -12.31 20.12
CA LEU A 140 9.44 -12.44 18.70
C LEU A 140 8.96 -13.79 18.19
N TYR A 141 8.07 -13.75 17.21
CA TYR A 141 7.57 -14.92 16.50
C TYR A 141 7.50 -14.67 15.01
N GLY A 142 7.60 -15.74 14.24
CA GLY A 142 7.63 -15.69 12.78
C GLY A 142 9.03 -15.62 12.20
N SER A 143 9.14 -15.96 10.92
CA SER A 143 10.40 -16.07 10.18
C SER A 143 11.09 -14.73 9.91
N GLU A 144 10.38 -13.64 10.09
CA GLU A 144 10.86 -12.28 9.78
C GLU A 144 11.18 -11.47 11.05
N ALA A 145 11.09 -12.11 12.22
CA ALA A 145 11.50 -11.49 13.47
C ALA A 145 13.02 -11.63 13.63
N ARG A 146 13.69 -10.55 14.04
CA ARG A 146 15.14 -10.52 14.21
C ARG A 146 15.55 -9.54 15.32
N ILE A 147 16.78 -9.69 15.78
CA ILE A 147 17.48 -8.69 16.58
C ILE A 147 18.56 -8.11 15.67
N ASP A 148 18.62 -6.80 15.53
CA ASP A 148 19.62 -6.13 14.72
C ASP A 148 20.96 -5.95 15.45
N GLU A 149 21.92 -5.30 14.77
CA GLU A 149 23.26 -5.06 15.31
C GLU A 149 23.26 -4.14 16.53
N ASN A 150 22.25 -3.32 16.70
CA ASN A 150 22.07 -2.41 17.84
C ASN A 150 21.36 -3.09 19.03
N GLY A 151 20.93 -4.34 18.87
CA GLY A 151 20.16 -5.07 19.85
C GLY A 151 18.66 -4.77 19.83
N ASP A 152 18.18 -4.08 18.82
CA ASP A 152 16.77 -3.75 18.64
C ASP A 152 15.99 -4.97 18.13
N ARG A 153 14.84 -5.20 18.75
CA ARG A 153 13.94 -6.29 18.39
C ARG A 153 13.03 -5.82 17.25
N ILE A 154 13.18 -6.41 16.09
CA ILE A 154 12.46 -6.02 14.88
C ILE A 154 11.48 -7.12 14.48
N VAL A 155 10.23 -6.72 14.21
CA VAL A 155 9.21 -7.57 13.63
C VAL A 155 8.85 -7.00 12.25
N ALA A 156 9.19 -7.72 11.20
CA ALA A 156 8.84 -7.34 9.83
C ALA A 156 7.43 -7.81 9.49
N THR A 157 6.68 -6.96 8.83
CA THR A 157 5.36 -7.28 8.29
C THR A 157 5.43 -7.23 6.76
N ASN A 158 5.55 -8.40 6.15
CA ASN A 158 5.71 -8.52 4.68
C ASN A 158 4.47 -8.11 3.87
N ASN A 159 3.38 -7.76 4.53
CA ASN A 159 2.09 -7.47 3.93
C ASN A 159 1.61 -6.02 4.15
N CYS A 160 2.43 -5.14 4.72
CA CYS A 160 2.11 -3.72 4.88
C CYS A 160 2.69 -2.88 3.75
N LEU A 161 2.00 -1.79 3.44
CA LEU A 161 2.43 -0.78 2.49
C LEU A 161 1.99 0.62 2.95
N TRP A 162 2.62 1.63 2.36
CA TRP A 162 2.14 3.00 2.43
C TRP A 162 1.24 3.29 1.24
N LEU A 163 -0.01 3.72 1.49
CA LEU A 163 -0.91 4.26 0.49
C LEU A 163 -0.99 5.77 0.67
N THR A 164 -0.86 6.52 -0.44
CA THR A 164 -0.82 7.98 -0.39
C THR A 164 -1.39 8.62 -1.66
N ASN A 165 -1.74 9.90 -1.57
CA ASN A 165 -1.97 10.81 -2.69
C ASN A 165 -1.04 12.03 -2.64
N LEU A 166 -0.04 12.01 -1.75
CA LEU A 166 1.06 12.98 -1.72
C LEU A 166 2.10 12.60 -2.78
N ASP A 167 2.47 13.55 -3.61
CA ASP A 167 3.47 13.31 -4.65
C ASP A 167 4.86 13.07 -4.06
N HIS A 168 5.65 12.23 -4.72
CA HIS A 168 7.03 11.95 -4.33
C HIS A 168 7.90 11.60 -5.54
N GLY A 169 9.18 11.93 -5.50
CA GLY A 169 10.07 11.81 -6.64
C GLY A 169 10.26 10.40 -7.20
N ARG A 170 10.11 9.36 -6.39
CA ARG A 170 10.30 7.97 -6.84
C ARG A 170 9.32 7.56 -7.94
N ARG A 171 8.07 8.03 -7.89
CA ARG A 171 7.05 7.68 -8.89
C ARG A 171 7.30 8.32 -10.27
N HIS A 172 8.21 9.29 -10.34
CA HIS A 172 8.63 9.96 -11.58
C HIS A 172 9.94 9.39 -12.14
N GLN A 173 10.56 8.44 -11.42
CA GLN A 173 11.77 7.80 -11.90
C GLN A 173 11.41 6.75 -12.97
N PRO A 174 11.97 6.86 -14.19
CA PRO A 174 11.73 5.86 -15.20
C PRO A 174 12.40 4.53 -14.83
N LEU A 175 11.71 3.41 -15.05
CA LEU A 175 12.33 2.11 -14.92
C LEU A 175 13.38 1.93 -16.03
N PRO A 176 14.62 1.54 -15.67
CA PRO A 176 15.60 1.11 -16.65
C PRO A 176 15.19 -0.27 -17.17
N LEU A 177 14.90 -0.37 -18.45
CA LEU A 177 14.35 -1.57 -19.07
C LEU A 177 15.17 -2.00 -20.28
N MET A 178 15.44 -3.29 -20.37
CA MET A 178 15.99 -3.94 -21.54
C MET A 178 14.93 -4.12 -22.63
N THR A 179 15.36 -4.26 -23.87
CA THR A 179 14.48 -4.70 -24.97
C THR A 179 14.02 -6.15 -24.76
N MET A 180 13.01 -6.59 -25.49
CA MET A 180 12.56 -7.98 -25.44
C MET A 180 13.71 -8.96 -25.77
N ALA A 181 14.48 -8.69 -26.82
CA ALA A 181 15.60 -9.51 -27.22
C ALA A 181 16.71 -9.58 -26.15
N GLU A 182 17.02 -8.45 -25.53
CA GLU A 182 17.99 -8.40 -24.43
C GLU A 182 17.52 -9.16 -23.21
N ASN A 183 16.24 -9.04 -22.83
CA ASN A 183 15.66 -9.81 -21.72
C ASN A 183 15.76 -11.31 -21.98
N LEU A 184 15.42 -11.77 -23.19
CA LEU A 184 15.51 -13.20 -23.56
C LEU A 184 16.94 -13.71 -23.51
N LYS A 185 17.93 -12.86 -23.75
CA LYS A 185 19.36 -13.25 -23.77
C LYS A 185 20.05 -13.07 -22.41
N TYR A 186 19.79 -11.97 -21.72
CA TYR A 186 20.58 -11.52 -20.58
C TYR A 186 19.83 -11.46 -19.24
N SER A 187 18.52 -11.75 -19.22
CA SER A 187 17.76 -11.71 -17.97
C SER A 187 18.39 -12.61 -16.91
N LYS A 188 18.39 -12.15 -15.67
CA LYS A 188 18.76 -12.99 -14.51
C LYS A 188 17.68 -14.03 -14.14
N HIS A 189 16.48 -13.90 -14.71
CA HIS A 189 15.32 -14.73 -14.41
C HIS A 189 15.25 -15.92 -15.37
N LYS A 190 15.30 -17.14 -14.83
CA LYS A 190 15.25 -18.39 -15.59
C LYS A 190 13.93 -18.59 -16.36
N GLU A 191 12.86 -17.92 -15.89
CA GLU A 191 11.55 -17.94 -16.52
C GLU A 191 11.52 -17.19 -17.86
N ILE A 192 12.47 -16.29 -18.09
CA ILE A 192 12.62 -15.45 -19.30
C ILE A 192 13.85 -15.83 -20.10
N LYS A 193 15.00 -15.95 -19.42
CA LYS A 193 16.28 -16.23 -20.07
C LYS A 193 16.22 -17.51 -20.91
N ASP A 194 16.82 -17.45 -22.10
CA ASP A 194 16.95 -18.55 -23.04
C ASP A 194 15.60 -19.11 -23.56
N LYS A 195 14.51 -18.34 -23.40
CA LYS A 195 13.23 -18.66 -24.05
C LYS A 195 13.19 -18.09 -25.46
N LYS A 196 12.34 -18.68 -26.31
CA LYS A 196 12.12 -18.18 -27.67
C LYS A 196 11.33 -16.88 -27.68
N GLU A 197 10.38 -16.75 -26.77
CA GLU A 197 9.47 -15.59 -26.65
C GLU A 197 8.89 -15.51 -25.24
N TYR A 198 8.28 -14.38 -24.92
CA TYR A 198 7.48 -14.22 -23.72
C TYR A 198 6.20 -15.06 -23.81
N PRO A 199 5.76 -15.72 -22.72
CA PRO A 199 4.49 -16.43 -22.71
C PRO A 199 3.35 -15.48 -23.02
N LYS A 200 2.37 -15.95 -23.81
CA LYS A 200 1.10 -15.25 -24.05
C LYS A 200 0.00 -15.87 -23.24
N TYR A 201 -0.97 -15.05 -22.86
CA TYR A 201 -2.18 -15.58 -22.26
C TYR A 201 -3.06 -16.23 -23.31
N ASP A 202 -3.69 -17.36 -22.95
CA ASP A 202 -4.57 -18.12 -23.87
C ASP A 202 -5.91 -17.38 -24.07
N ASN A 203 -6.34 -16.62 -23.07
CA ASN A 203 -7.66 -16.02 -22.97
C ASN A 203 -7.64 -14.47 -22.96
N TYR A 204 -6.50 -13.87 -23.23
CA TYR A 204 -6.36 -12.43 -23.31
C TYR A 204 -5.17 -12.02 -24.20
N ASP A 205 -5.35 -11.00 -25.03
CA ASP A 205 -4.27 -10.53 -25.92
C ASP A 205 -3.23 -9.70 -25.16
N ALA A 206 -2.40 -10.41 -24.40
CA ALA A 206 -1.27 -9.85 -23.67
C ALA A 206 -0.18 -10.90 -23.46
N ILE A 207 1.04 -10.42 -23.21
CA ILE A 207 2.16 -11.25 -22.79
C ILE A 207 2.27 -11.29 -21.27
N GLU A 208 2.72 -12.41 -20.73
CA GLU A 208 3.09 -12.57 -19.32
C GLU A 208 4.50 -12.04 -19.09
N VAL A 209 4.63 -11.12 -18.13
CA VAL A 209 5.92 -10.59 -17.67
C VAL A 209 6.06 -10.88 -16.17
N PRO A 210 6.73 -11.97 -15.79
CA PRO A 210 6.73 -12.45 -14.41
C PRO A 210 7.48 -11.56 -13.42
N PHE A 211 8.32 -10.64 -13.90
CA PHE A 211 9.13 -9.74 -13.07
C PHE A 211 9.13 -8.32 -13.62
N THR A 212 9.05 -7.34 -12.71
CA THR A 212 9.00 -5.92 -13.08
C THR A 212 10.22 -5.45 -13.87
N ASP A 213 11.39 -5.97 -13.57
CA ASP A 213 12.65 -5.64 -14.27
C ASP A 213 12.82 -6.39 -15.60
N ALA A 214 11.90 -7.30 -15.93
CA ALA A 214 11.84 -7.97 -17.21
C ALA A 214 10.77 -7.37 -18.17
N ILE A 215 10.20 -6.23 -17.84
CA ILE A 215 9.28 -5.53 -18.74
C ILE A 215 10.06 -5.07 -19.99
N PRO A 216 9.66 -5.51 -21.20
CA PRO A 216 10.41 -5.15 -22.41
C PRO A 216 10.20 -3.68 -22.80
N SER A 217 11.32 -2.97 -23.03
CA SER A 217 11.31 -1.55 -23.39
C SER A 217 10.70 -1.26 -24.77
N ASN A 218 10.70 -2.20 -25.68
CA ASN A 218 10.27 -2.04 -27.07
C ASN A 218 8.94 -2.74 -27.41
N TYR A 219 8.23 -3.32 -26.43
CA TYR A 219 6.93 -3.95 -26.68
C TYR A 219 5.79 -2.95 -26.56
N LYS A 220 4.91 -2.90 -27.57
CA LYS A 220 3.80 -1.93 -27.67
C LYS A 220 2.43 -2.49 -27.23
N GLY A 221 2.32 -3.81 -27.09
CA GLY A 221 1.09 -4.50 -26.69
C GLY A 221 0.84 -4.44 -25.18
N VAL A 222 -0.21 -5.12 -24.76
CA VAL A 222 -0.56 -5.25 -23.34
C VAL A 222 0.34 -6.29 -22.67
N MET A 223 0.72 -6.02 -21.43
CA MET A 223 1.60 -6.86 -20.61
C MET A 223 0.93 -7.12 -19.26
N GLY A 224 0.90 -8.37 -18.83
CA GLY A 224 0.51 -8.73 -17.48
C GLY A 224 1.74 -8.75 -16.57
N VAL A 225 1.75 -7.90 -15.56
CA VAL A 225 2.86 -7.75 -14.62
C VAL A 225 2.42 -8.07 -13.19
N PRO A 226 3.34 -8.48 -12.29
CA PRO A 226 2.99 -8.74 -10.91
C PRO A 226 2.51 -7.45 -10.20
N ILE A 227 1.69 -7.61 -9.16
CA ILE A 227 1.15 -6.49 -8.38
C ILE A 227 2.26 -5.62 -7.76
N THR A 228 3.43 -6.20 -7.52
CA THR A 228 4.64 -5.49 -7.03
C THR A 228 5.16 -4.43 -8.01
N PHE A 229 4.71 -4.45 -9.26
CA PHE A 229 4.97 -3.38 -10.22
C PHE A 229 4.51 -2.01 -9.71
N LEU A 230 3.42 -1.95 -8.93
CA LEU A 230 2.88 -0.69 -8.42
C LEU A 230 3.86 0.09 -7.54
N ASP A 231 4.81 -0.59 -6.90
CA ASP A 231 5.88 0.06 -6.12
C ASP A 231 6.83 0.90 -7.00
N LYS A 232 6.91 0.56 -8.28
CA LYS A 232 7.78 1.20 -9.27
C LYS A 232 6.99 1.85 -10.41
N TYR A 233 5.68 1.98 -10.24
CA TYR A 233 4.82 2.51 -11.28
C TYR A 233 5.12 4.00 -11.54
N ASN A 234 5.51 4.28 -12.77
CA ASN A 234 5.64 5.63 -13.29
C ASN A 234 4.53 5.89 -14.32
N PRO A 235 3.58 6.82 -14.04
CA PRO A 235 2.46 7.11 -14.94
C PRO A 235 2.86 7.81 -16.25
N GLU A 236 4.08 8.34 -16.32
CA GLU A 236 4.62 8.91 -17.56
C GLU A 236 5.13 7.81 -18.49
N GLN A 237 5.62 6.70 -17.92
CA GLN A 237 6.17 5.57 -18.65
C GLN A 237 5.13 4.51 -19.01
N PHE A 238 4.12 4.30 -18.17
CA PHE A 238 3.12 3.26 -18.34
C PHE A 238 1.69 3.74 -18.08
N GLU A 239 0.75 3.08 -18.74
CA GLU A 239 -0.68 3.17 -18.48
C GLU A 239 -1.19 1.86 -17.88
N ILE A 240 -1.91 1.93 -16.77
CA ILE A 240 -2.60 0.78 -16.17
C ILE A 240 -3.91 0.57 -16.91
N ILE A 241 -4.07 -0.60 -17.53
CA ILE A 241 -5.28 -0.98 -18.26
C ILE A 241 -6.32 -1.57 -17.30
N ASP A 242 -5.95 -2.61 -16.54
CA ASP A 242 -6.81 -3.23 -15.54
C ASP A 242 -6.01 -4.16 -14.62
N ILE A 243 -6.70 -4.75 -13.64
CA ILE A 243 -6.21 -5.85 -12.82
C ILE A 243 -7.03 -7.10 -13.15
N ASN A 244 -6.39 -8.20 -13.52
CA ASN A 244 -7.05 -9.43 -14.00
C ASN A 244 -8.21 -9.10 -14.96
N PRO A 245 -8.04 -9.18 -16.28
CA PRO A 245 -8.96 -8.62 -17.25
C PRO A 245 -10.40 -9.01 -16.93
N HIS A 246 -11.27 -8.03 -16.96
CA HIS A 246 -12.70 -8.14 -16.64
C HIS A 246 -13.06 -8.32 -15.15
N PHE A 247 -12.10 -8.33 -14.23
CA PHE A 247 -12.39 -8.57 -12.81
C PHE A 247 -13.47 -7.61 -12.28
N PHE A 248 -13.35 -6.32 -12.53
CA PHE A 248 -14.34 -5.34 -12.07
C PHE A 248 -15.55 -5.19 -12.97
N THR A 249 -15.35 -5.23 -14.27
CA THR A 249 -16.44 -5.10 -15.25
C THR A 249 -17.48 -6.22 -15.11
N ILE A 250 -17.03 -7.42 -14.80
CA ILE A 250 -17.90 -8.58 -14.63
C ILE A 250 -18.68 -8.51 -13.31
N ILE A 251 -18.03 -8.08 -12.21
CA ILE A 251 -18.70 -7.87 -10.94
C ILE A 251 -19.79 -6.78 -11.08
N GLU A 252 -19.49 -5.69 -11.82
CA GLU A 252 -20.46 -4.61 -12.09
C GLU A 252 -21.70 -5.07 -12.84
N LYS A 253 -21.53 -6.02 -13.75
CA LYS A 253 -22.63 -6.55 -14.59
C LYS A 253 -23.34 -7.76 -13.96
N GLY A 254 -22.99 -8.14 -12.72
CA GLY A 254 -23.56 -9.33 -12.06
C GLY A 254 -23.19 -10.66 -12.74
N LEU A 255 -22.15 -10.66 -13.57
CA LEU A 255 -21.69 -11.87 -14.27
C LEU A 255 -20.84 -12.76 -13.33
N PRO A 256 -20.72 -14.05 -13.59
CA PRO A 256 -19.88 -14.94 -12.79
C PRO A 256 -18.42 -14.46 -12.80
N LYS A 257 -17.65 -14.84 -11.76
CA LYS A 257 -16.23 -14.48 -11.61
C LYS A 257 -15.49 -14.57 -12.95
N PRO A 258 -14.71 -13.55 -13.33
CA PRO A 258 -13.96 -13.58 -14.56
C PRO A 258 -13.02 -14.78 -14.59
N PRO A 259 -12.79 -15.38 -15.74
CA PRO A 259 -11.74 -16.36 -15.87
C PRO A 259 -10.41 -15.68 -15.53
N GLN A 260 -9.65 -16.31 -14.65
CA GLN A 260 -8.26 -15.91 -14.41
C GLN A 260 -7.48 -15.95 -15.73
N LEU A 261 -6.43 -15.14 -15.82
CA LEU A 261 -5.48 -15.24 -16.93
C LEU A 261 -4.92 -16.66 -16.99
N LYS A 262 -4.88 -17.24 -18.18
CA LYS A 262 -4.42 -18.61 -18.40
C LYS A 262 -3.19 -18.62 -19.29
N ILE A 263 -2.24 -19.47 -18.92
CA ILE A 263 -1.07 -19.78 -19.73
C ILE A 263 -1.00 -21.30 -19.88
N LYS A 264 -1.00 -21.80 -21.12
CA LYS A 264 -0.99 -23.24 -21.44
C LYS A 264 -2.07 -24.00 -20.67
N GLY A 265 -3.29 -23.46 -20.67
CA GLY A 265 -4.46 -24.04 -20.02
C GLY A 265 -4.49 -23.94 -18.49
N ARG A 266 -3.45 -23.41 -17.85
CA ARG A 266 -3.36 -23.24 -16.39
C ARG A 266 -3.69 -21.82 -15.98
N ASN A 267 -4.43 -21.66 -14.87
CA ASN A 267 -4.68 -20.36 -14.29
C ASN A 267 -3.39 -19.79 -13.72
N ASP A 268 -3.15 -18.48 -13.93
CA ASP A 268 -2.11 -17.77 -13.20
C ASP A 268 -2.51 -17.72 -11.70
N PRO A 269 -1.67 -18.22 -10.78
CA PRO A 269 -1.99 -18.25 -9.35
C PRO A 269 -2.02 -16.85 -8.71
N TYR A 270 -1.46 -15.86 -9.37
CA TYR A 270 -1.30 -14.51 -8.82
C TYR A 270 -2.09 -13.48 -9.61
N ALA A 271 -2.56 -12.44 -8.89
CA ALA A 271 -3.14 -11.27 -9.53
C ALA A 271 -2.11 -10.58 -10.42
N ARG A 272 -2.51 -10.27 -11.67
CA ARG A 272 -1.71 -9.51 -12.62
C ARG A 272 -2.34 -8.16 -12.88
N ILE A 273 -1.51 -7.15 -13.01
CA ILE A 273 -1.89 -5.84 -13.49
C ILE A 273 -1.59 -5.81 -14.98
N LEU A 274 -2.57 -5.44 -15.77
CA LEU A 274 -2.40 -5.22 -17.19
C LEU A 274 -1.94 -3.79 -17.42
N ILE A 275 -0.80 -3.67 -18.08
CA ILE A 275 -0.19 -2.39 -18.43
C ILE A 275 0.13 -2.32 -19.92
N LYS A 276 0.30 -1.13 -20.41
CA LYS A 276 0.97 -0.85 -21.68
C LYS A 276 1.87 0.38 -21.54
N LYS A 277 2.72 0.61 -22.49
CA LYS A 277 3.51 1.84 -22.54
C LYS A 277 2.63 3.06 -22.73
N SER A 278 2.97 4.14 -22.02
CA SER A 278 2.29 5.43 -22.17
C SER A 278 2.53 5.98 -23.57
N ARG A 279 1.49 6.57 -24.16
CA ARG A 279 1.59 7.24 -25.48
C ARG A 279 2.55 8.44 -25.48
N LYS A 280 2.86 8.98 -24.30
CA LYS A 280 3.80 10.11 -24.15
C LYS A 280 5.27 9.69 -24.30
N THR A 281 5.55 8.39 -24.22
CA THR A 281 6.90 7.81 -24.27
C THR A 281 7.16 7.10 -25.61
N MET A 282 6.19 7.10 -26.52
CA MET A 282 6.31 6.67 -27.91
C MET A 282 6.58 7.89 -28.78
#